data_221eda891829014c64022dfd729206d8
#
_entry.id   221eda891829014c64022dfd729206d8
#
_cell.length_a   1.000
_cell.length_b   1.000
_cell.length_c   1.000
_cell.angle_alpha   90.00
_cell.angle_beta   90.00
_cell.angle_gamma   90.00
#
_symmetry.space_group_name_H-M   'P 1'
#
loop_
_entity.id
_entity.type
_entity.pdbx_description
1 polymer ?
#
loop_
_entity_poly.entity_id
_entity_poly.type
_entity_poly.pdbx_seq_one_letter_code
_entity_poly.pdbx_strand_id
1 'polypeptide(L)'
;MNNYTLALFFHFVGLVALFVGYGLEWIVSALLRKATTAEQVRAWLRVYKTSLPISGPGLLVLILSGAYMASSSGAMKEGWMSASMLAILLALGIGFAFILPRVRALRGALGESSGSLPANVAELLQAPGLPTLIRVRAMIALGIVYLMTMKPQSFAMALVVLAVAIVLGLLASAGTFGKSR
;
A
#
# COMPACT_ATOMS: atom_id res chain seq x y z
N MET A 1 16.75 24.99 -15.48
CA MET A 1 16.45 23.91 -14.50
C MET A 1 17.18 22.65 -14.94
N ASN A 2 17.90 22.00 -14.05
CA ASN A 2 18.56 20.73 -14.38
C ASN A 2 17.48 19.62 -14.47
N ASN A 3 17.56 18.75 -15.49
CA ASN A 3 16.61 17.65 -15.70
C ASN A 3 16.51 16.72 -14.48
N TYR A 4 17.60 16.54 -13.73
CA TYR A 4 17.62 15.78 -12.49
C TYR A 4 16.71 16.41 -11.41
N THR A 5 16.79 17.73 -11.23
CA THR A 5 15.95 18.46 -10.26
C THR A 5 14.46 18.37 -10.63
N LEU A 6 14.16 18.42 -11.93
CA LEU A 6 12.78 18.23 -12.41
C LEU A 6 12.28 16.79 -12.13
N ALA A 7 13.10 15.79 -12.40
CA ALA A 7 12.78 14.39 -12.11
C ALA A 7 12.57 14.17 -10.60
N LEU A 8 13.42 14.77 -9.75
CA LEU A 8 13.30 14.73 -8.30
C LEU A 8 11.97 15.35 -7.83
N PHE A 9 11.56 16.49 -8.39
CA PHE A 9 10.26 17.10 -8.08
C PHE A 9 9.11 16.15 -8.39
N PHE A 10 9.08 15.57 -9.59
CA PHE A 10 8.03 14.61 -9.95
C PHE A 10 8.08 13.34 -9.10
N HIS A 11 9.27 12.91 -8.68
CA HIS A 11 9.42 11.78 -7.76
C HIS A 11 8.74 12.05 -6.42
N PHE A 12 8.93 13.25 -5.85
CA PHE A 12 8.22 13.65 -4.63
C PHE A 12 6.72 13.78 -4.82
N VAL A 13 6.26 14.34 -5.94
CA VAL A 13 4.82 14.40 -6.26
C VAL A 13 4.22 13.00 -6.33
N GLY A 14 4.89 12.07 -7.02
CA GLY A 14 4.50 10.68 -7.09
C GLY A 14 4.46 10.00 -5.72
N LEU A 15 5.45 10.27 -4.86
CA LEU A 15 5.53 9.76 -3.50
C LEU A 15 4.35 10.23 -2.65
N VAL A 16 4.03 11.52 -2.68
CA VAL A 16 2.87 12.08 -1.97
C VAL A 16 1.57 11.44 -2.45
N ALA A 17 1.36 11.35 -3.76
CA ALA A 17 0.17 10.73 -4.33
C ALA A 17 0.04 9.25 -3.92
N LEU A 18 1.14 8.49 -3.93
CA LEU A 18 1.15 7.09 -3.49
C LEU A 18 0.74 6.97 -2.03
N PHE A 19 1.33 7.77 -1.12
CA PHE A 19 1.02 7.70 0.30
C PHE A 19 -0.39 8.22 0.64
N VAL A 20 -0.91 9.20 -0.09
CA VAL A 20 -2.31 9.61 0.02
C VAL A 20 -3.25 8.44 -0.31
N GLY A 21 -3.00 7.74 -1.43
CA GLY A 21 -3.80 6.58 -1.79
C GLY A 21 -3.71 5.43 -0.77
N TYR A 22 -2.51 5.11 -0.27
CA TYR A 22 -2.31 4.08 0.76
C TYR A 22 -2.92 4.47 2.10
N GLY A 23 -2.84 5.75 2.48
CA GLY A 23 -3.51 6.29 3.67
C GLY A 23 -5.02 6.15 3.61
N LEU A 24 -5.63 6.46 2.45
CA LEU A 24 -7.06 6.25 2.22
C LEU A 24 -7.44 4.77 2.37
N GLU A 25 -6.69 3.85 1.78
CA GLU A 25 -6.93 2.42 1.93
C GLU A 25 -6.82 1.96 3.39
N TRP A 26 -5.84 2.46 4.12
CA TRP A 26 -5.64 2.14 5.54
C TRP A 26 -6.84 2.60 6.38
N ILE A 27 -7.24 3.88 6.24
CA ILE A 27 -8.38 4.46 6.98
C ILE A 27 -9.66 3.71 6.63
N VAL A 28 -9.93 3.52 5.33
CA VAL A 28 -11.15 2.82 4.88
C VAL A 28 -11.18 1.38 5.38
N SER A 29 -10.06 0.67 5.40
CA SER A 29 -10.01 -0.69 5.93
C SER A 29 -10.39 -0.77 7.43
N ALA A 30 -10.04 0.26 8.21
CA ALA A 30 -10.44 0.36 9.60
C ALA A 30 -11.93 0.72 9.78
N LEU A 31 -12.47 1.59 8.91
CA LEU A 31 -13.87 1.99 8.92
C LEU A 31 -14.79 0.87 8.43
N LEU A 32 -14.39 0.10 7.45
CA LEU A 32 -15.11 -1.09 6.98
C LEU A 32 -15.35 -2.09 8.11
N ARG A 33 -14.38 -2.30 8.99
CA ARG A 33 -14.53 -3.21 10.15
C ARG A 33 -15.52 -2.73 11.21
N LYS A 34 -15.81 -1.42 11.22
CA LYS A 34 -16.78 -0.81 12.16
C LYS A 34 -18.17 -0.66 11.54
N ALA A 35 -18.31 -0.99 10.26
CA ALA A 35 -19.59 -0.86 9.57
C ALA A 35 -20.61 -1.87 10.12
N THR A 36 -21.82 -1.40 10.33
CA THR A 36 -22.96 -2.19 10.86
C THR A 36 -24.08 -2.35 9.84
N THR A 37 -24.06 -1.58 8.75
CA THR A 37 -25.08 -1.66 7.67
C THR A 37 -24.44 -1.80 6.30
N ALA A 38 -25.22 -2.34 5.36
CA ALA A 38 -24.82 -2.53 3.97
C ALA A 38 -24.51 -1.19 3.28
N GLU A 39 -25.25 -0.13 3.61
CA GLU A 39 -25.03 1.22 3.08
C GLU A 39 -23.69 1.81 3.53
N GLN A 40 -23.32 1.60 4.79
CA GLN A 40 -22.00 2.02 5.30
C GLN A 40 -20.88 1.32 4.55
N VAL A 41 -20.94 -0.01 4.38
CA VAL A 41 -19.94 -0.76 3.62
C VAL A 41 -19.84 -0.23 2.19
N ARG A 42 -20.97 0.00 1.52
CA ARG A 42 -21.02 0.53 0.15
C ARG A 42 -20.42 1.95 0.08
N ALA A 43 -20.69 2.79 1.07
CA ALA A 43 -20.11 4.13 1.14
C ALA A 43 -18.58 4.06 1.28
N TRP A 44 -18.04 3.25 2.18
CA TRP A 44 -16.60 3.09 2.34
C TRP A 44 -15.92 2.45 1.14
N LEU A 45 -16.56 1.49 0.47
CA LEU A 45 -16.03 0.90 -0.76
C LEU A 45 -16.00 1.91 -1.92
N ARG A 46 -16.88 2.92 -1.94
CA ARG A 46 -16.77 4.04 -2.89
C ARG A 46 -15.55 4.91 -2.59
N VAL A 47 -15.32 5.25 -1.33
CA VAL A 47 -14.09 5.97 -0.92
C VAL A 47 -12.85 5.16 -1.25
N TYR A 48 -12.84 3.84 -0.97
CA TYR A 48 -11.73 2.95 -1.35
C TYR A 48 -11.43 3.02 -2.86
N LYS A 49 -12.47 3.07 -3.70
CA LYS A 49 -12.30 3.15 -5.17
C LYS A 49 -11.55 4.41 -5.60
N THR A 50 -11.57 5.49 -4.83
CA THR A 50 -10.83 6.73 -5.15
C THR A 50 -9.33 6.63 -4.88
N SER A 51 -8.86 5.63 -4.13
CA SER A 51 -7.43 5.46 -3.84
C SER A 51 -6.62 5.10 -5.08
N LEU A 52 -7.15 4.25 -5.95
CA LEU A 52 -6.44 3.76 -7.14
C LEU A 52 -6.13 4.85 -8.18
N PRO A 53 -7.07 5.74 -8.57
CA PRO A 53 -6.76 6.84 -9.49
C PRO A 53 -5.79 7.89 -8.90
N ILE A 54 -5.54 7.87 -7.60
CA ILE A 54 -4.53 8.72 -6.95
C ILE A 54 -3.19 7.99 -6.87
N SER A 55 -3.16 6.79 -6.27
CA SER A 55 -1.93 6.03 -6.06
C SER A 55 -1.35 5.42 -7.33
N GLY A 56 -2.19 5.03 -8.30
CA GLY A 56 -1.74 4.41 -9.55
C GLY A 56 -0.88 5.34 -10.41
N PRO A 57 -1.37 6.52 -10.81
CA PRO A 57 -0.54 7.51 -11.49
C PRO A 57 0.66 7.96 -10.66
N GLY A 58 0.48 8.12 -9.32
CA GLY A 58 1.58 8.44 -8.41
C GLY A 58 2.71 7.42 -8.47
N LEU A 59 2.39 6.13 -8.45
CA LEU A 59 3.37 5.05 -8.58
C LEU A 59 4.05 5.06 -9.95
N LEU A 60 3.30 5.31 -11.05
CA LEU A 60 3.89 5.41 -12.38
C LEU A 60 4.90 6.56 -12.47
N VAL A 61 4.53 7.73 -11.96
CA VAL A 61 5.43 8.89 -11.90
C VAL A 61 6.67 8.58 -11.05
N LEU A 62 6.51 7.90 -9.90
CA LEU A 62 7.61 7.43 -9.06
C LEU A 62 8.58 6.51 -9.82
N ILE A 63 8.06 5.52 -10.52
CA ILE A 63 8.89 4.55 -11.26
C ILE A 63 9.66 5.26 -12.38
N LEU A 64 8.98 6.08 -13.19
CA LEU A 64 9.62 6.76 -14.34
C LEU A 64 10.68 7.76 -13.89
N SER A 65 10.35 8.62 -12.92
CA SER A 65 11.30 9.61 -12.39
C SER A 65 12.46 8.95 -11.63
N GLY A 66 12.17 7.91 -10.85
CA GLY A 66 13.17 7.14 -10.11
C GLY A 66 14.14 6.40 -11.05
N ALA A 67 13.62 5.77 -12.12
CA ALA A 67 14.45 5.10 -13.13
C ALA A 67 15.37 6.10 -13.85
N TYR A 68 14.85 7.28 -14.22
CA TYR A 68 15.65 8.34 -14.80
C TYR A 68 16.78 8.79 -13.86
N MET A 69 16.45 9.07 -12.59
CA MET A 69 17.43 9.50 -11.59
C MET A 69 18.48 8.42 -11.32
N ALA A 70 18.07 7.16 -11.21
CA ALA A 70 18.97 6.04 -10.98
C ALA A 70 19.93 5.80 -12.15
N SER A 71 19.43 5.93 -13.40
CA SER A 71 20.28 5.79 -14.59
C SER A 71 21.28 6.93 -14.73
N SER A 72 20.85 8.17 -14.46
CA SER A 72 21.70 9.36 -14.57
C SER A 72 22.79 9.46 -13.48
N SER A 73 22.55 8.85 -12.31
CA SER A 73 23.50 8.83 -11.17
C SER A 73 24.34 7.56 -11.09
N GLY A 74 24.12 6.57 -11.96
CA GLY A 74 24.80 5.27 -11.89
C GLY A 74 24.26 4.32 -10.79
N ALA A 75 23.23 4.73 -10.06
CA ALA A 75 22.69 3.99 -8.91
C ALA A 75 22.00 2.66 -9.27
N MET A 76 21.78 2.38 -10.56
CA MET A 76 21.18 1.11 -11.02
C MET A 76 21.95 -0.14 -10.59
N LYS A 77 23.27 0.00 -10.30
CA LYS A 77 24.14 -1.09 -9.86
C LYS A 77 24.19 -1.27 -8.34
N GLU A 78 23.58 -0.34 -7.60
CA GLU A 78 23.60 -0.35 -6.14
C GLU A 78 22.64 -1.40 -5.56
N GLY A 79 23.06 -2.04 -4.46
CA GLY A 79 22.27 -3.08 -3.80
C GLY A 79 20.93 -2.59 -3.28
N TRP A 80 20.88 -1.38 -2.72
CA TRP A 80 19.63 -0.76 -2.25
C TRP A 80 18.63 -0.51 -3.38
N MET A 81 19.10 -0.18 -4.60
CA MET A 81 18.24 0.01 -5.76
C MET A 81 17.58 -1.30 -6.17
N SER A 82 18.35 -2.40 -6.28
CA SER A 82 17.82 -3.73 -6.60
C SER A 82 16.79 -4.19 -5.55
N ALA A 83 17.06 -3.96 -4.27
CA ALA A 83 16.13 -4.26 -3.18
C ALA A 83 14.86 -3.40 -3.26
N SER A 84 14.97 -2.11 -3.62
CA SER A 84 13.81 -1.23 -3.80
C SER A 84 12.93 -1.67 -4.99
N MET A 85 13.54 -2.09 -6.10
CA MET A 85 12.79 -2.65 -7.24
C MET A 85 12.04 -3.94 -6.85
N LEU A 86 12.69 -4.85 -6.12
CA LEU A 86 12.05 -6.05 -5.59
C LEU A 86 10.89 -5.71 -4.66
N ALA A 87 11.06 -4.72 -3.78
CA ALA A 87 10.02 -4.26 -2.86
C ALA A 87 8.83 -3.63 -3.59
N ILE A 88 9.05 -2.88 -4.68
CA ILE A 88 7.98 -2.35 -5.55
C ILE A 88 7.18 -3.51 -6.16
N LEU A 89 7.87 -4.51 -6.73
CA LEU A 89 7.20 -5.68 -7.31
C LEU A 89 6.40 -6.45 -6.26
N LEU A 90 6.95 -6.61 -5.05
CA LEU A 90 6.25 -7.23 -3.92
C LEU A 90 5.00 -6.44 -3.52
N ALA A 91 5.11 -5.12 -3.38
CA ALA A 91 3.98 -4.25 -3.05
C ALA A 91 2.88 -4.27 -4.12
N LEU A 92 3.25 -4.30 -5.41
CA LEU A 92 2.33 -4.49 -6.52
C LEU A 92 1.66 -5.86 -6.47
N GLY A 93 2.43 -6.93 -6.25
CA GLY A 93 1.92 -8.30 -6.10
C GLY A 93 0.90 -8.40 -4.96
N ILE A 94 1.20 -7.82 -3.80
CA ILE A 94 0.25 -7.74 -2.67
C ILE A 94 -1.03 -7.02 -3.09
N GLY A 95 -0.93 -5.90 -3.81
CA GLY A 95 -2.08 -5.12 -4.29
C GLY A 95 -2.97 -5.91 -5.25
N PHE A 96 -2.40 -6.43 -6.32
CA PHE A 96 -3.16 -7.06 -7.40
C PHE A 96 -3.58 -8.49 -7.09
N ALA A 97 -2.71 -9.31 -6.50
CA ALA A 97 -2.98 -10.71 -6.27
C ALA A 97 -3.76 -10.98 -4.98
N PHE A 98 -3.67 -10.11 -3.98
CA PHE A 98 -4.27 -10.38 -2.67
C PHE A 98 -5.29 -9.34 -2.23
N ILE A 99 -5.02 -8.03 -2.35
CA ILE A 99 -5.95 -6.99 -1.88
C ILE A 99 -7.14 -6.87 -2.84
N LEU A 100 -6.88 -6.72 -4.13
CA LEU A 100 -7.92 -6.50 -5.12
C LEU A 100 -8.97 -7.62 -5.19
N PRO A 101 -8.60 -8.93 -5.17
CA PRO A 101 -9.58 -10.01 -5.12
C PRO A 101 -10.46 -9.97 -3.86
N ARG A 102 -9.89 -9.64 -2.69
CA ARG A 102 -10.65 -9.53 -1.43
C ARG A 102 -11.67 -8.39 -1.47
N VAL A 103 -11.29 -7.24 -2.03
CA VAL A 103 -12.21 -6.11 -2.21
C VAL A 103 -13.31 -6.45 -3.22
N ARG A 104 -13.01 -7.20 -4.28
CA ARG A 104 -14.00 -7.69 -5.26
C ARG A 104 -14.95 -8.70 -4.61
N ALA A 105 -14.43 -9.64 -3.83
CA ALA A 105 -15.25 -10.62 -3.10
C ALA A 105 -16.21 -9.92 -2.12
N LEU A 106 -15.73 -8.93 -1.38
CA LEU A 106 -16.56 -8.13 -0.47
C LEU A 106 -17.68 -7.39 -1.22
N ARG A 107 -17.39 -6.80 -2.38
CA ARG A 107 -18.39 -6.15 -3.23
C ARG A 107 -19.42 -7.15 -3.77
N GLY A 108 -18.96 -8.30 -4.23
CA GLY A 108 -19.84 -9.37 -4.74
C GLY A 108 -20.76 -9.92 -3.65
N ALA A 109 -20.22 -10.17 -2.46
CA ALA A 109 -21.01 -10.66 -1.32
C ALA A 109 -22.05 -9.63 -0.83
N LEU A 110 -21.73 -8.32 -0.94
CA LEU A 110 -22.65 -7.25 -0.58
C LEU A 110 -23.84 -7.15 -1.54
N GLY A 111 -23.63 -7.37 -2.86
CA GLY A 111 -24.68 -7.30 -3.89
C GLY A 111 -25.54 -6.03 -3.75
N GLU A 112 -26.88 -6.23 -3.82
CA GLU A 112 -27.90 -5.18 -3.63
C GLU A 112 -28.47 -5.14 -2.21
N SER A 113 -27.86 -5.86 -1.25
CA SER A 113 -28.32 -5.91 0.14
C SER A 113 -28.48 -4.52 0.73
N SER A 114 -29.55 -4.29 1.51
CA SER A 114 -29.83 -3.04 2.23
C SER A 114 -30.15 -3.33 3.69
N GLY A 115 -29.93 -2.34 4.56
CA GLY A 115 -30.17 -2.45 5.99
C GLY A 115 -29.07 -3.25 6.73
N SER A 116 -29.45 -4.29 7.45
CA SER A 116 -28.51 -5.10 8.23
C SER A 116 -27.48 -5.83 7.34
N LEU A 117 -26.25 -6.01 7.86
CA LEU A 117 -25.21 -6.72 7.14
C LEU A 117 -25.55 -8.20 6.97
N PRO A 118 -25.42 -8.76 5.74
CA PRO A 118 -25.44 -10.21 5.56
C PRO A 118 -24.32 -10.88 6.35
N ALA A 119 -24.56 -12.08 6.90
CA ALA A 119 -23.60 -12.78 7.75
C ALA A 119 -22.25 -13.03 7.05
N ASN A 120 -22.26 -13.40 5.77
CA ASN A 120 -21.07 -13.62 4.96
C ASN A 120 -20.25 -12.32 4.76
N VAL A 121 -20.92 -11.16 4.63
CA VAL A 121 -20.24 -9.84 4.55
C VAL A 121 -19.63 -9.50 5.89
N ALA A 122 -20.34 -9.69 7.01
CA ALA A 122 -19.83 -9.44 8.35
C ALA A 122 -18.56 -10.29 8.63
N GLU A 123 -18.56 -11.56 8.24
CA GLU A 123 -17.39 -12.44 8.36
C GLU A 123 -16.19 -11.91 7.55
N LEU A 124 -16.39 -11.53 6.29
CA LEU A 124 -15.35 -10.97 5.43
C LEU A 124 -14.75 -9.67 6.00
N LEU A 125 -15.59 -8.82 6.62
CA LEU A 125 -15.15 -7.57 7.24
C LEU A 125 -14.32 -7.81 8.52
N GLN A 126 -14.62 -8.85 9.29
CA GLN A 126 -13.88 -9.20 10.50
C GLN A 126 -12.59 -9.98 10.20
N ALA A 127 -12.46 -10.57 9.00
CA ALA A 127 -11.26 -11.30 8.60
C ALA A 127 -10.02 -10.39 8.62
N PRO A 128 -8.91 -10.83 9.26
CA PRO A 128 -7.71 -10.01 9.41
C PRO A 128 -6.95 -9.76 8.11
N GLY A 129 -7.19 -10.55 7.08
CA GLY A 129 -6.37 -10.60 5.87
C GLY A 129 -6.29 -9.28 5.11
N LEU A 130 -7.41 -8.59 4.89
CA LEU A 130 -7.43 -7.34 4.11
C LEU A 130 -6.68 -6.20 4.83
N PRO A 131 -6.99 -5.85 6.09
CA PRO A 131 -6.29 -4.77 6.78
C PRO A 131 -4.80 -5.09 7.01
N THR A 132 -4.44 -6.35 7.25
CA THR A 132 -3.03 -6.75 7.39
C THR A 132 -2.24 -6.51 6.10
N LEU A 133 -2.76 -6.93 4.96
CA LEU A 133 -2.09 -6.74 3.67
C LEU A 133 -1.92 -5.26 3.30
N ILE A 134 -2.93 -4.43 3.59
CA ILE A 134 -2.86 -2.98 3.37
C ILE A 134 -1.73 -2.37 4.22
N ARG A 135 -1.63 -2.75 5.49
CA ARG A 135 -0.59 -2.24 6.41
C ARG A 135 0.81 -2.71 6.03
N VAL A 136 0.96 -3.99 5.73
CA VAL A 136 2.25 -4.54 5.26
C VAL A 136 2.71 -3.80 4.01
N ARG A 137 1.82 -3.59 3.02
CA ARG A 137 2.15 -2.87 1.81
C ARG A 137 2.57 -1.42 2.08
N ALA A 138 1.88 -0.72 2.99
CA ALA A 138 2.23 0.65 3.37
C ALA A 138 3.60 0.71 4.08
N MET A 139 3.90 -0.27 4.95
CA MET A 139 5.21 -0.34 5.62
C MET A 139 6.33 -0.71 4.65
N ILE A 140 6.10 -1.57 3.65
CA ILE A 140 7.06 -1.82 2.56
C ILE A 140 7.38 -0.51 1.82
N ALA A 141 6.36 0.31 1.51
CA ALA A 141 6.58 1.61 0.87
C ALA A 141 7.44 2.55 1.74
N LEU A 142 7.21 2.59 3.06
CA LEU A 142 8.08 3.33 3.99
C LEU A 142 9.50 2.75 4.03
N GLY A 143 9.65 1.42 3.98
CA GLY A 143 10.94 0.76 3.85
C GLY A 143 11.70 1.19 2.59
N ILE A 144 11.01 1.32 1.46
CA ILE A 144 11.60 1.84 0.21
C ILE A 144 12.09 3.29 0.39
N VAL A 145 11.29 4.15 1.05
CA VAL A 145 11.72 5.53 1.36
C VAL A 145 12.99 5.51 2.19
N TYR A 146 13.07 4.66 3.21
CA TYR A 146 14.28 4.50 4.02
C TYR A 146 15.48 4.06 3.18
N LEU A 147 15.31 3.06 2.30
CA LEU A 147 16.38 2.61 1.40
C LEU A 147 16.90 3.73 0.48
N MET A 148 15.98 4.55 -0.05
CA MET A 148 16.34 5.67 -0.93
C MET A 148 17.08 6.81 -0.19
N THR A 149 16.84 6.98 1.10
CA THR A 149 17.48 8.02 1.93
C THR A 149 18.81 7.55 2.49
N MET A 150 18.88 6.33 3.04
CA MET A 150 20.07 5.79 3.72
C MET A 150 21.03 5.08 2.78
N LYS A 151 20.56 4.58 1.62
CA LYS A 151 21.37 3.95 0.57
C LYS A 151 22.37 2.92 1.11
N PRO A 152 21.92 1.87 1.83
CA PRO A 152 22.83 0.88 2.39
C PRO A 152 23.65 0.23 1.27
N GLN A 153 24.95 0.12 1.46
CA GLN A 153 25.87 -0.38 0.41
C GLN A 153 25.62 -1.85 0.04
N SER A 154 25.22 -2.68 1.01
CA SER A 154 25.01 -4.11 0.73
C SER A 154 23.54 -4.42 0.48
N PHE A 155 23.28 -5.29 -0.50
CA PHE A 155 21.95 -5.82 -0.78
C PHE A 155 21.35 -6.55 0.43
N ALA A 156 22.19 -7.28 1.20
CA ALA A 156 21.73 -7.98 2.41
C ALA A 156 21.19 -7.00 3.47
N MET A 157 21.86 -5.87 3.71
CA MET A 157 21.36 -4.84 4.64
C MET A 157 20.04 -4.25 4.14
N ALA A 158 19.89 -4.01 2.84
CA ALA A 158 18.65 -3.53 2.27
C ALA A 158 17.50 -4.54 2.46
N LEU A 159 17.75 -5.85 2.34
CA LEU A 159 16.75 -6.88 2.63
C LEU A 159 16.34 -6.90 4.11
N VAL A 160 17.30 -6.69 5.04
CA VAL A 160 16.97 -6.56 6.48
C VAL A 160 16.00 -5.41 6.72
N VAL A 161 16.22 -4.25 6.09
CA VAL A 161 15.29 -3.11 6.18
C VAL A 161 13.89 -3.48 5.72
N LEU A 162 13.78 -4.18 4.60
CA LEU A 162 12.48 -4.63 4.08
C LEU A 162 11.82 -5.67 5.00
N ALA A 163 12.60 -6.60 5.55
CA ALA A 163 12.10 -7.57 6.53
C ALA A 163 11.54 -6.85 7.78
N VAL A 164 12.27 -5.87 8.31
CA VAL A 164 11.80 -5.03 9.42
C VAL A 164 10.50 -4.29 9.05
N ALA A 165 10.43 -3.71 7.86
CA ALA A 165 9.22 -3.03 7.39
C ALA A 165 8.00 -3.98 7.34
N ILE A 166 8.19 -5.20 6.84
CA ILE A 166 7.13 -6.23 6.83
C ILE A 166 6.70 -6.59 8.25
N VAL A 167 7.66 -6.84 9.16
CA VAL A 167 7.36 -7.16 10.57
C VAL A 167 6.58 -6.02 11.23
N LEU A 168 6.98 -4.76 11.02
CA LEU A 168 6.24 -3.59 11.52
C LEU A 168 4.81 -3.54 10.98
N GLY A 169 4.60 -3.88 9.72
CA GLY A 169 3.27 -3.99 9.11
C GLY A 169 2.40 -5.07 9.77
N LEU A 170 2.98 -6.21 10.08
CA LEU A 170 2.31 -7.30 10.80
C LEU A 170 1.98 -6.90 12.25
N LEU A 171 2.91 -6.29 12.97
CA LEU A 171 2.71 -5.82 14.33
C LEU A 171 1.64 -4.72 14.42
N ALA A 172 1.65 -3.77 13.48
CA ALA A 172 0.60 -2.76 13.37
C ALA A 172 -0.79 -3.38 13.17
N SER A 173 -0.86 -4.57 12.59
CA SER A 173 -2.11 -5.33 12.44
C SER A 173 -2.54 -6.00 13.72
N ALA A 174 -1.62 -6.63 14.46
CA ALA A 174 -1.93 -7.34 15.71
C ALA A 174 -2.54 -6.41 16.76
N GLY A 175 -2.02 -5.18 16.91
CA GLY A 175 -2.51 -4.19 17.88
C GLY A 175 -3.96 -3.74 17.68
N THR A 176 -4.54 -3.95 16.48
CA THR A 176 -5.95 -3.60 16.21
C THR A 176 -6.92 -4.75 16.49
N PHE A 177 -6.44 -5.98 16.62
CA PHE A 177 -7.26 -7.16 16.94
C PHE A 177 -7.43 -7.35 18.46
N GLY A 178 -6.49 -6.82 19.28
CA GLY A 178 -6.54 -6.91 20.74
C GLY A 178 -7.53 -5.97 21.43
N LYS A 179 -8.08 -4.96 20.74
CA LYS A 179 -8.99 -3.95 21.33
C LYS A 179 -10.49 -4.20 21.10
N SER A 180 -10.86 -5.33 20.51
CA SER A 180 -12.27 -5.68 20.21
C SER A 180 -12.83 -6.76 21.15
N ARG A 181 -12.36 -6.78 22.41
CA ARG A 181 -13.00 -7.55 23.50
C ARG A 181 -13.56 -6.62 24.55
#